data_a12aa2bdb5413f70a3500c5556f2adfb
#
_entry.id   a12aa2bdb5413f70a3500c5556f2adfb
#
_cell.length_a   1.000
_cell.length_b   1.000
_cell.length_c   1.000
_cell.angle_alpha   90.00
_cell.angle_beta   90.00
_cell.angle_gamma   90.00
#
_symmetry.space_group_name_H-M   'P 1'
#
loop_
_entity.id
_entity.type
_entity.pdbx_description
1 polymer ?
#
loop_
_entity_poly.entity_id
_entity_poly.type
_entity_poly.pdbx_seq_one_letter_code
_entity_poly.pdbx_strand_id
1 'polypeptide(L)'
;MKTMRTGKMNWMIGLILGLAIFSCNNQKNASDAFGNFEADDQLVSSEIAGKLLSCNFEEGMTLQKGAEIATVDTVPLVLQISQLESQTKTVLARKESVKTQIAVIDQQKKNLDKDQVRIANMLKDGAATQKQMDDVTGNMEVFNKQVSNIRSQETQLSAEMQVIVTQLAQLRDKINRCHILSPINGLVLERYKKAGELVGQGQSFCRIADVSSLNLRVYVSGDQLPHLKIGQKVKVIIDDTATKNKTMEGTVSWIASEAEFTPKIIQTKVERVKLVYAVKVRVPNDGSLKIGMPGEIKFID
;
A
#
# COMPACT_ATOMS: atom_id res chain seq x y z
N MET A 1 -13.30 -41.58 -94.95
CA MET A 1 -12.03 -40.87 -94.67
C MET A 1 -12.25 -39.87 -93.47
N LYS A 2 -11.40 -39.97 -92.45
CA LYS A 2 -11.23 -39.13 -91.27
C LYS A 2 -12.08 -39.44 -90.01
N THR A 3 -11.65 -40.43 -89.33
CA THR A 3 -11.72 -40.50 -87.88
C THR A 3 -10.31 -40.16 -87.33
N MET A 4 -10.20 -39.23 -86.43
CA MET A 4 -9.12 -39.03 -85.42
C MET A 4 -9.12 -37.58 -84.96
N ARG A 5 -9.74 -37.29 -83.80
CA ARG A 5 -9.34 -36.11 -82.96
C ARG A 5 -10.01 -35.98 -81.64
N THR A 6 -10.35 -37.05 -80.98
CA THR A 6 -11.02 -36.96 -79.60
C THR A 6 -10.20 -37.50 -78.44
N GLY A 7 -8.97 -38.02 -78.67
CA GLY A 7 -8.18 -38.64 -77.61
C GLY A 7 -7.28 -37.70 -76.76
N LYS A 8 -6.94 -36.51 -77.21
CA LYS A 8 -5.99 -35.63 -76.56
C LYS A 8 -6.65 -34.61 -75.58
N MET A 9 -7.94 -34.37 -75.75
CA MET A 9 -8.66 -33.38 -74.86
C MET A 9 -9.04 -33.93 -73.53
N ASN A 10 -9.30 -35.26 -73.41
CA ASN A 10 -9.66 -35.88 -72.14
C ASN A 10 -8.47 -36.10 -71.18
N TRP A 11 -7.25 -36.19 -71.70
CA TRP A 11 -6.04 -36.34 -70.85
C TRP A 11 -5.59 -35.02 -70.21
N MET A 12 -5.80 -33.88 -70.87
CA MET A 12 -5.53 -32.56 -70.29
C MET A 12 -6.54 -32.16 -69.19
N ILE A 13 -7.79 -32.59 -69.27
CA ILE A 13 -8.83 -32.33 -68.26
C ILE A 13 -8.55 -33.16 -67.00
N GLY A 14 -8.03 -34.39 -67.11
CA GLY A 14 -7.64 -35.24 -65.99
C GLY A 14 -6.42 -34.70 -65.21
N LEU A 15 -5.48 -33.99 -65.88
CA LEU A 15 -4.28 -33.43 -65.22
C LEU A 15 -4.59 -32.12 -64.48
N ILE A 16 -5.60 -31.34 -64.91
CA ILE A 16 -6.02 -30.08 -64.21
C ILE A 16 -6.88 -30.42 -62.99
N LEU A 17 -7.65 -31.53 -62.98
CA LEU A 17 -8.44 -31.91 -61.81
C LEU A 17 -7.61 -32.54 -60.70
N GLY A 18 -6.40 -33.06 -60.97
CA GLY A 18 -5.49 -33.63 -59.95
C GLY A 18 -4.68 -32.56 -59.16
N LEU A 19 -4.55 -31.31 -59.65
CA LEU A 19 -3.84 -30.22 -58.95
C LEU A 19 -4.70 -29.42 -57.97
N ALA A 20 -6.03 -29.60 -57.96
CA ALA A 20 -6.94 -28.85 -57.08
C ALA A 20 -7.12 -29.46 -55.69
N ILE A 21 -6.52 -30.62 -55.37
CA ILE A 21 -6.73 -31.31 -54.07
C ILE A 21 -5.62 -31.02 -53.07
N PHE A 22 -4.55 -30.25 -53.42
CA PHE A 22 -3.45 -29.95 -52.51
C PHE A 22 -3.53 -28.58 -51.82
N SER A 23 -4.66 -27.86 -51.89
CA SER A 23 -4.79 -26.54 -51.30
C SER A 23 -5.85 -26.51 -50.19
N CYS A 24 -5.65 -27.26 -49.12
CA CYS A 24 -6.33 -27.00 -47.82
C CYS A 24 -5.68 -27.83 -46.74
N ASN A 25 -4.55 -27.41 -46.20
CA ASN A 25 -4.14 -27.82 -44.88
C ASN A 25 -3.16 -26.79 -44.26
N ASN A 26 -3.63 -25.57 -44.05
CA ASN A 26 -2.85 -24.55 -43.34
C ASN A 26 -3.60 -24.04 -42.07
N GLN A 27 -4.45 -24.91 -41.49
CA GLN A 27 -5.25 -24.55 -40.29
C GLN A 27 -4.61 -24.98 -38.94
N LYS A 28 -3.40 -25.54 -38.96
CA LYS A 28 -2.72 -26.02 -37.74
C LYS A 28 -1.98 -24.97 -36.93
N ASN A 29 -1.94 -23.71 -37.36
CA ASN A 29 -1.20 -22.64 -36.68
C ASN A 29 -2.08 -21.47 -36.20
N ALA A 30 -3.40 -21.59 -36.22
CA ALA A 30 -4.24 -20.55 -35.67
C ALA A 30 -4.10 -20.52 -34.14
N SER A 31 -3.90 -19.33 -33.58
CA SER A 31 -3.92 -19.10 -32.13
C SER A 31 -5.33 -19.19 -31.60
N ASP A 32 -5.48 -19.66 -30.36
CA ASP A 32 -6.79 -19.94 -29.78
C ASP A 32 -7.45 -18.68 -29.20
N ALA A 33 -6.66 -17.71 -28.73
CA ALA A 33 -7.16 -16.42 -28.25
C ALA A 33 -6.09 -15.33 -28.37
N PHE A 34 -6.56 -14.08 -28.38
CA PHE A 34 -5.77 -12.87 -28.59
C PHE A 34 -6.04 -11.87 -27.48
N GLY A 35 -5.04 -11.03 -27.18
CA GLY A 35 -5.19 -10.00 -26.17
C GLY A 35 -3.97 -9.08 -26.06
N ASN A 36 -3.92 -8.33 -24.96
CA ASN A 36 -2.83 -7.40 -24.69
C ASN A 36 -2.22 -7.66 -23.31
N PHE A 37 -0.93 -7.36 -23.20
CA PHE A 37 -0.24 -7.42 -21.92
C PHE A 37 -0.64 -6.26 -21.02
N GLU A 38 -0.99 -6.57 -19.76
CA GLU A 38 -1.30 -5.65 -18.70
C GLU A 38 -0.36 -5.89 -17.53
N ALA A 39 -0.08 -4.85 -16.74
CA ALA A 39 0.59 -4.99 -15.45
C ALA A 39 -0.40 -4.71 -14.33
N ASP A 40 -0.18 -5.31 -13.16
CA ASP A 40 -0.86 -4.91 -11.95
C ASP A 40 -0.14 -3.65 -11.42
N ASP A 41 -0.79 -2.50 -11.55
CA ASP A 41 -0.25 -1.21 -11.17
C ASP A 41 -0.82 -0.71 -9.84
N GLN A 42 -0.04 0.11 -9.15
CA GLN A 42 -0.41 0.76 -7.90
C GLN A 42 -0.21 2.27 -8.02
N LEU A 43 -1.20 3.02 -7.54
CA LEU A 43 -1.10 4.45 -7.38
C LEU A 43 -0.43 4.76 -6.03
N VAL A 44 0.67 5.47 -6.05
CA VAL A 44 1.31 6.01 -4.85
C VAL A 44 0.76 7.39 -4.61
N SER A 45 0.13 7.58 -3.45
CA SER A 45 -0.56 8.81 -3.09
C SER A 45 -0.02 9.40 -1.79
N SER A 46 -0.18 10.72 -1.61
CA SER A 46 0.15 11.40 -0.37
C SER A 46 -0.82 11.06 0.74
N GLU A 47 -0.28 10.73 1.92
CA GLU A 47 -1.08 10.62 3.14
C GLU A 47 -1.22 11.97 3.87
N ILE A 48 -0.38 12.95 3.53
CA ILE A 48 -0.30 14.27 4.16
C ILE A 48 -0.42 15.37 3.10
N ALA A 49 -1.10 16.45 3.45
CA ALA A 49 -1.12 17.65 2.63
C ALA A 49 0.09 18.55 2.92
N GLY A 50 0.70 19.11 1.88
CA GLY A 50 1.84 20.02 2.02
C GLY A 50 2.53 20.32 0.69
N LYS A 51 3.65 21.05 0.74
CA LYS A 51 4.50 21.33 -0.41
C LYS A 51 5.49 20.18 -0.61
N LEU A 52 5.64 19.71 -1.85
CA LEU A 52 6.67 18.74 -2.20
C LEU A 52 8.04 19.40 -2.23
N LEU A 53 8.96 18.96 -1.37
CA LEU A 53 10.34 19.44 -1.35
C LEU A 53 11.18 18.71 -2.41
N SER A 54 10.99 17.41 -2.54
CA SER A 54 11.73 16.58 -3.49
C SER A 54 10.83 15.54 -4.15
N CYS A 55 11.19 15.15 -5.37
CA CYS A 55 10.66 14.00 -6.09
C CYS A 55 11.85 13.30 -6.76
N ASN A 56 12.25 12.17 -6.20
CA ASN A 56 13.48 11.46 -6.59
C ASN A 56 13.18 10.31 -7.56
N PHE A 57 12.24 10.51 -8.49
CA PHE A 57 11.85 9.50 -9.48
C PHE A 57 11.47 10.14 -10.80
N GLU A 58 11.67 9.38 -11.87
CA GLU A 58 11.26 9.75 -13.23
C GLU A 58 10.53 8.57 -13.88
N GLU A 59 9.75 8.87 -14.92
CA GLU A 59 9.09 7.84 -15.74
C GLU A 59 10.13 6.91 -16.36
N GLY A 60 9.87 5.62 -16.29
CA GLY A 60 10.81 4.59 -16.73
C GLY A 60 11.88 4.20 -15.72
N MET A 61 11.95 4.83 -14.54
CA MET A 61 12.87 4.45 -13.46
C MET A 61 12.35 3.22 -12.71
N THR A 62 13.24 2.30 -12.38
CA THR A 62 12.92 1.18 -11.49
C THR A 62 13.18 1.56 -10.05
N LEU A 63 12.18 1.35 -9.20
CA LEU A 63 12.21 1.62 -7.77
C LEU A 63 12.23 0.32 -6.98
N GLN A 64 12.94 0.33 -5.85
CA GLN A 64 12.88 -0.74 -4.87
C GLN A 64 11.82 -0.44 -3.81
N LYS A 65 11.18 -1.47 -3.29
CA LYS A 65 10.27 -1.34 -2.16
C LYS A 65 10.96 -0.68 -0.97
N GLY A 66 10.34 0.35 -0.40
CA GLY A 66 10.88 1.14 0.70
C GLY A 66 11.85 2.25 0.27
N ALA A 67 12.17 2.39 -1.02
CA ALA A 67 12.92 3.55 -1.51
C ALA A 67 12.10 4.83 -1.34
N GLU A 68 12.72 5.90 -0.84
CA GLU A 68 12.08 7.20 -0.71
C GLU A 68 11.96 7.86 -2.08
N ILE A 69 10.73 8.13 -2.48
CA ILE A 69 10.39 8.67 -3.79
C ILE A 69 10.07 10.16 -3.75
N ALA A 70 9.53 10.64 -2.64
CA ALA A 70 9.19 12.05 -2.47
C ALA A 70 9.17 12.45 -1.00
N THR A 71 9.40 13.73 -0.72
CA THR A 71 9.33 14.31 0.61
C THR A 71 8.41 15.51 0.61
N VAL A 72 7.42 15.50 1.51
CA VAL A 72 6.56 16.65 1.80
C VAL A 72 7.20 17.51 2.87
N ASP A 73 6.98 18.82 2.86
CA ASP A 73 7.53 19.77 3.82
C ASP A 73 7.13 19.41 5.26
N THR A 74 8.15 19.13 6.08
CA THR A 74 8.01 18.77 7.49
C THR A 74 8.16 19.96 8.43
N VAL A 75 8.62 21.11 7.96
CA VAL A 75 8.93 22.29 8.80
C VAL A 75 7.76 22.70 9.71
N PRO A 76 6.52 22.80 9.22
CA PRO A 76 5.38 23.15 10.08
C PRO A 76 5.14 22.15 11.22
N LEU A 77 5.36 20.84 10.96
CA LEU A 77 5.20 19.78 11.96
C LEU A 77 6.33 19.82 12.99
N VAL A 78 7.57 20.08 12.56
CA VAL A 78 8.74 20.22 13.44
C VAL A 78 8.56 21.42 14.39
N LEU A 79 8.03 22.53 13.91
CA LEU A 79 7.72 23.69 14.76
C LEU A 79 6.64 23.36 15.80
N GLN A 80 5.60 22.59 15.45
CA GLN A 80 4.60 22.12 16.41
C GLN A 80 5.21 21.19 17.46
N ILE A 81 6.13 20.31 17.10
CA ILE A 81 6.88 19.47 18.05
C ILE A 81 7.66 20.35 19.02
N SER A 82 8.41 21.34 18.54
CA SER A 82 9.18 22.26 19.39
C SER A 82 8.30 23.03 20.37
N GLN A 83 7.09 23.41 19.96
CA GLN A 83 6.10 24.03 20.85
C GLN A 83 5.67 23.08 21.97
N LEU A 84 5.32 21.82 21.64
CA LEU A 84 4.93 20.81 22.64
C LEU A 84 6.10 20.44 23.59
N GLU A 85 7.32 20.38 23.07
CA GLU A 85 8.51 20.16 23.90
C GLU A 85 8.72 21.31 24.91
N SER A 86 8.42 22.54 24.52
CA SER A 86 8.44 23.70 25.44
C SER A 86 7.34 23.61 26.50
N GLN A 87 6.13 23.15 26.11
CA GLN A 87 5.06 22.86 27.07
C GLN A 87 5.44 21.74 28.05
N THR A 88 6.11 20.69 27.54
CA THR A 88 6.65 19.61 28.39
C THR A 88 7.57 20.13 29.47
N LYS A 89 8.50 21.04 29.14
CA LYS A 89 9.39 21.68 30.14
C LYS A 89 8.61 22.46 31.20
N THR A 90 7.54 23.15 30.79
CA THR A 90 6.69 23.91 31.73
C THR A 90 5.97 22.96 32.70
N VAL A 91 5.40 21.86 32.23
CA VAL A 91 4.73 20.86 33.07
C VAL A 91 5.72 20.19 34.02
N LEU A 92 6.92 19.86 33.56
CA LEU A 92 7.99 19.32 34.40
C LEU A 92 8.40 20.28 35.51
N ALA A 93 8.55 21.57 35.22
CA ALA A 93 8.86 22.57 36.23
C ALA A 93 7.77 22.70 37.32
N ARG A 94 6.48 22.65 36.88
CA ARG A 94 5.34 22.62 37.83
C ARG A 94 5.36 21.34 38.68
N LYS A 95 5.65 20.17 38.09
CA LYS A 95 5.76 18.91 38.83
C LYS A 95 6.86 18.96 39.88
N GLU A 96 8.00 19.56 39.58
CA GLU A 96 9.08 19.71 40.53
C GLU A 96 8.70 20.67 41.69
N SER A 97 7.97 21.76 41.39
CA SER A 97 7.43 22.66 42.42
C SER A 97 6.46 21.89 43.37
N VAL A 98 5.60 21.06 42.84
CA VAL A 98 4.66 20.22 43.63
C VAL A 98 5.42 19.23 44.51
N LYS A 99 6.46 18.59 44.02
CA LYS A 99 7.34 17.71 44.85
C LYS A 99 8.00 18.48 45.99
N THR A 100 8.49 19.69 45.73
CA THR A 100 9.08 20.53 46.76
C THR A 100 8.06 20.90 47.81
N GLN A 101 6.81 21.21 47.44
CA GLN A 101 5.74 21.47 48.43
C GLN A 101 5.45 20.24 49.30
N ILE A 102 5.40 19.02 48.72
CA ILE A 102 5.26 17.78 49.47
C ILE A 102 6.40 17.64 50.50
N ALA A 103 7.66 17.85 50.03
CA ALA A 103 8.83 17.72 50.90
C ALA A 103 8.79 18.68 52.12
N VAL A 104 8.29 19.91 51.94
CA VAL A 104 8.10 20.88 53.01
C VAL A 104 7.10 20.36 54.06
N ILE A 105 5.94 19.89 53.58
CA ILE A 105 4.89 19.38 54.50
C ILE A 105 5.37 18.08 55.16
N ASP A 106 6.03 17.18 54.48
CA ASP A 106 6.59 15.97 55.09
C ASP A 106 7.61 16.30 56.19
N GLN A 107 8.41 17.39 56.06
CA GLN A 107 9.29 17.83 57.09
C GLN A 107 8.51 18.41 58.31
N GLN A 108 7.43 19.16 58.06
CA GLN A 108 6.52 19.64 59.14
C GLN A 108 5.88 18.48 59.88
N LYS A 109 5.40 17.45 59.18
CA LYS A 109 4.88 16.23 59.76
C LYS A 109 5.87 15.52 60.66
N LYS A 110 7.13 15.37 60.18
CA LYS A 110 8.22 14.75 60.98
C LYS A 110 8.47 15.49 62.27
N ASN A 111 8.36 16.82 62.26
CA ASN A 111 8.51 17.63 63.45
C ASN A 111 7.33 17.42 64.41
N LEU A 112 6.11 17.45 63.90
CA LEU A 112 4.88 17.22 64.64
C LEU A 112 4.80 15.82 65.26
N ASP A 113 5.28 14.81 64.56
CA ASP A 113 5.40 13.42 65.02
C ASP A 113 6.28 13.31 66.29
N LYS A 114 7.42 14.01 66.31
CA LYS A 114 8.28 14.12 67.51
C LYS A 114 7.54 14.76 68.67
N ASP A 115 6.78 15.83 68.41
CA ASP A 115 5.99 16.51 69.43
C ASP A 115 4.86 15.61 69.94
N GLN A 116 4.20 14.86 69.07
CA GLN A 116 3.16 13.88 69.43
C GLN A 116 3.73 12.82 70.39
N VAL A 117 4.88 12.23 70.09
CA VAL A 117 5.56 11.25 70.93
C VAL A 117 5.88 11.85 72.30
N ARG A 118 6.38 13.11 72.35
CA ARG A 118 6.72 13.82 73.57
C ARG A 118 5.48 14.04 74.42
N ILE A 119 4.42 14.61 73.86
CA ILE A 119 3.15 14.87 74.54
C ILE A 119 2.50 13.55 75.04
N ALA A 120 2.59 12.48 74.25
CA ALA A 120 2.06 11.16 74.69
C ALA A 120 2.78 10.62 75.94
N ASN A 121 4.12 10.83 76.05
CA ASN A 121 4.89 10.46 77.21
C ASN A 121 4.53 11.34 78.41
N MET A 122 4.46 12.67 78.22
CA MET A 122 4.05 13.62 79.27
C MET A 122 2.63 13.37 79.80
N LEU A 123 1.69 12.95 78.95
CA LEU A 123 0.32 12.58 79.28
C LEU A 123 0.30 11.35 80.24
N LYS A 124 1.14 10.34 79.93
CA LYS A 124 1.30 9.16 80.77
C LYS A 124 1.83 9.54 82.21
N ASP A 125 2.72 10.51 82.26
CA ASP A 125 3.31 10.99 83.47
C ASP A 125 2.45 12.05 84.18
N GLY A 126 1.25 12.38 83.66
CA GLY A 126 0.34 13.37 84.21
C GLY A 126 0.77 14.83 84.02
N ALA A 127 1.77 15.07 83.21
CA ALA A 127 2.36 16.38 82.93
C ALA A 127 1.82 17.10 81.62
N ALA A 128 0.90 16.46 80.95
CA ALA A 128 0.19 17.05 79.77
C ALA A 128 -1.32 16.74 79.92
N THR A 129 -2.13 17.48 79.13
CA THR A 129 -3.61 17.34 79.12
C THR A 129 -4.05 16.56 77.85
N GLN A 130 -5.18 15.88 77.97
CA GLN A 130 -5.81 15.22 76.79
C GLN A 130 -6.03 16.20 75.63
N LYS A 131 -6.45 17.42 75.91
CA LYS A 131 -6.64 18.47 74.92
C LYS A 131 -5.35 18.74 74.08
N GLN A 132 -4.19 18.77 74.76
CA GLN A 132 -2.93 18.96 74.04
C GLN A 132 -2.64 17.79 73.11
N MET A 133 -2.94 16.57 73.44
CA MET A 133 -2.82 15.40 72.59
C MET A 133 -3.79 15.46 71.42
N ASP A 134 -5.04 15.83 71.65
CA ASP A 134 -6.06 15.98 70.61
C ASP A 134 -5.70 17.07 69.62
N ASP A 135 -5.15 18.21 70.07
CA ASP A 135 -4.68 19.33 69.22
C ASP A 135 -3.54 18.90 68.29
N VAL A 136 -2.56 18.12 68.77
CA VAL A 136 -1.48 17.59 67.95
C VAL A 136 -1.96 16.57 66.93
N THR A 137 -2.87 15.68 67.36
CA THR A 137 -3.48 14.66 66.50
C THR A 137 -4.30 15.32 65.37
N GLY A 138 -5.11 16.33 65.72
CA GLY A 138 -5.87 17.11 64.72
C GLY A 138 -4.96 17.81 63.69
N ASN A 139 -3.86 18.43 64.16
CA ASN A 139 -2.88 19.05 63.26
C ASN A 139 -2.23 18.01 62.31
N MET A 140 -1.93 16.80 62.79
CA MET A 140 -1.42 15.72 61.96
C MET A 140 -2.41 15.33 60.85
N GLU A 141 -3.71 15.26 61.18
CA GLU A 141 -4.76 14.97 60.20
C GLU A 141 -4.84 16.07 59.12
N VAL A 142 -4.72 17.34 59.50
CA VAL A 142 -4.69 18.48 58.56
C VAL A 142 -3.53 18.33 57.58
N PHE A 143 -2.32 18.05 58.04
CA PHE A 143 -1.18 17.82 57.15
C PHE A 143 -1.38 16.62 56.24
N ASN A 144 -1.98 15.53 56.72
CA ASN A 144 -2.30 14.37 55.88
C ASN A 144 -3.27 14.74 54.75
N LYS A 145 -4.29 15.57 55.04
CA LYS A 145 -5.21 16.07 54.00
C LYS A 145 -4.53 17.02 53.00
N GLN A 146 -3.61 17.87 53.48
CA GLN A 146 -2.82 18.74 52.60
C GLN A 146 -1.95 17.94 51.64
N VAL A 147 -1.21 16.91 52.13
CA VAL A 147 -0.40 16.02 51.30
C VAL A 147 -1.28 15.32 50.25
N SER A 148 -2.45 14.82 50.67
CA SER A 148 -3.40 14.17 49.74
C SER A 148 -3.87 15.11 48.63
N ASN A 149 -4.16 16.36 48.97
CA ASN A 149 -4.54 17.38 47.97
C ASN A 149 -3.42 17.66 46.97
N ILE A 150 -2.18 17.84 47.47
CA ILE A 150 -1.01 18.11 46.58
C ILE A 150 -0.69 16.88 45.73
N ARG A 151 -0.82 15.65 46.21
CA ARG A 151 -0.69 14.44 45.40
C ARG A 151 -1.72 14.36 44.28
N SER A 152 -2.96 14.84 44.54
CA SER A 152 -3.96 14.94 43.46
C SER A 152 -3.54 15.90 42.38
N GLN A 153 -2.86 17.01 42.69
CA GLN A 153 -2.29 17.94 41.71
C GLN A 153 -1.13 17.28 40.94
N GLU A 154 -0.28 16.48 41.60
CA GLU A 154 0.77 15.70 40.93
C GLU A 154 0.18 14.72 39.92
N THR A 155 -0.92 14.05 40.28
CA THR A 155 -1.64 13.15 39.36
C THR A 155 -2.22 13.89 38.16
N GLN A 156 -2.78 15.09 38.35
CA GLN A 156 -3.29 15.93 37.27
C GLN A 156 -2.15 16.36 36.31
N LEU A 157 -0.99 16.77 36.82
CA LEU A 157 0.17 17.12 36.02
C LEU A 157 0.71 15.90 35.24
N SER A 158 0.64 14.72 35.84
CA SER A 158 1.05 13.49 35.17
C SER A 158 0.09 13.12 34.03
N ALA A 159 -1.21 13.35 34.19
CA ALA A 159 -2.19 13.18 33.12
C ALA A 159 -1.99 14.21 32.00
N GLU A 160 -1.73 15.48 32.33
CA GLU A 160 -1.39 16.54 31.35
C GLU A 160 -0.14 16.15 30.54
N MET A 161 0.91 15.64 31.19
CA MET A 161 2.11 15.14 30.53
C MET A 161 1.80 14.01 29.55
N GLN A 162 0.94 13.07 29.92
CA GLN A 162 0.57 11.96 29.05
C GLN A 162 -0.15 12.44 27.78
N VAL A 163 -0.98 13.47 27.87
CA VAL A 163 -1.62 14.10 26.69
C VAL A 163 -0.56 14.65 25.74
N ILE A 164 0.43 15.40 26.28
CA ILE A 164 1.50 15.97 25.46
C ILE A 164 2.32 14.87 24.78
N VAL A 165 2.67 13.81 25.50
CA VAL A 165 3.40 12.65 24.94
C VAL A 165 2.64 12.03 23.78
N THR A 166 1.31 11.88 23.91
CA THR A 166 0.47 11.35 22.86
C THR A 166 0.44 12.29 21.62
N GLN A 167 0.33 13.60 21.85
CA GLN A 167 0.39 14.59 20.76
C GLN A 167 1.72 14.59 20.03
N LEU A 168 2.85 14.48 20.77
CA LEU A 168 4.18 14.34 20.17
C LEU A 168 4.29 13.08 19.31
N ALA A 169 3.74 11.94 19.78
CA ALA A 169 3.73 10.70 19.02
C ALA A 169 2.93 10.84 17.70
N GLN A 170 1.76 11.51 17.74
CA GLN A 170 0.96 11.80 16.55
C GLN A 170 1.70 12.68 15.53
N LEU A 171 2.42 13.72 15.99
CA LEU A 171 3.18 14.57 15.10
C LEU A 171 4.38 13.85 14.47
N ARG A 172 5.05 12.99 15.23
CA ARG A 172 6.15 12.15 14.70
C ARG A 172 5.64 11.17 13.64
N ASP A 173 4.47 10.55 13.86
CA ASP A 173 3.83 9.70 12.84
C ASP A 173 3.52 10.50 11.57
N LYS A 174 2.98 11.73 11.70
CA LYS A 174 2.75 12.61 10.54
C LYS A 174 4.04 12.95 9.80
N ILE A 175 5.16 13.20 10.51
CA ILE A 175 6.46 13.44 9.87
C ILE A 175 6.94 12.22 9.11
N ASN A 176 6.80 11.02 9.68
CA ASN A 176 7.15 9.78 8.97
C ASN A 176 6.35 9.62 7.68
N ARG A 177 5.07 9.99 7.68
CA ARG A 177 4.20 9.97 6.49
C ARG A 177 4.52 11.06 5.47
N CYS A 178 5.33 12.08 5.82
CA CYS A 178 5.86 13.05 4.86
C CYS A 178 6.93 12.44 3.95
N HIS A 179 7.58 11.35 4.36
CA HIS A 179 8.52 10.58 3.58
C HIS A 179 7.76 9.49 2.82
N ILE A 180 7.57 9.70 1.53
CA ILE A 180 6.77 8.81 0.70
C ILE A 180 7.67 7.75 0.12
N LEU A 181 7.35 6.50 0.46
CA LEU A 181 8.14 5.33 0.08
C LEU A 181 7.44 4.53 -1.02
N SER A 182 8.23 3.87 -1.86
CA SER A 182 7.69 2.93 -2.85
C SER A 182 7.09 1.71 -2.13
N PRO A 183 5.82 1.36 -2.39
CA PRO A 183 5.16 0.21 -1.76
C PRO A 183 5.63 -1.13 -2.32
N ILE A 184 6.16 -1.15 -3.56
CA ILE A 184 6.59 -2.35 -4.30
C ILE A 184 7.93 -2.14 -4.99
N ASN A 185 8.55 -3.24 -5.41
CA ASN A 185 9.57 -3.18 -6.45
C ASN A 185 8.87 -3.01 -7.79
N GLY A 186 9.20 -1.98 -8.56
CA GLY A 186 8.49 -1.75 -9.81
C GLY A 186 9.04 -0.63 -10.65
N LEU A 187 8.51 -0.54 -11.85
CA LEU A 187 8.80 0.50 -12.84
C LEU A 187 7.80 1.65 -12.67
N VAL A 188 8.28 2.88 -12.65
CA VAL A 188 7.42 4.07 -12.69
C VAL A 188 6.83 4.20 -14.09
N LEU A 189 5.52 4.07 -14.19
CA LEU A 189 4.78 4.17 -15.45
C LEU A 189 4.44 5.61 -15.80
N GLU A 190 3.99 6.37 -14.81
CA GLU A 190 3.55 7.75 -14.98
C GLU A 190 3.90 8.58 -13.74
N ARG A 191 4.25 9.84 -13.95
CA ARG A 191 4.51 10.83 -12.92
C ARG A 191 3.47 11.94 -12.97
N TYR A 192 2.71 12.13 -11.88
CA TYR A 192 1.65 13.14 -11.80
C TYR A 192 2.09 14.43 -11.10
N LYS A 193 3.18 14.40 -10.32
CA LYS A 193 3.63 15.52 -9.50
C LYS A 193 5.13 15.76 -9.63
N LYS A 194 5.51 17.05 -9.44
CA LYS A 194 6.90 17.52 -9.47
C LYS A 194 7.26 18.21 -8.16
N ALA A 195 8.54 18.27 -7.85
CA ALA A 195 9.05 19.05 -6.72
C ALA A 195 8.61 20.52 -6.83
N GLY A 196 8.24 21.12 -5.70
CA GLY A 196 7.72 22.48 -5.61
C GLY A 196 6.19 22.59 -5.68
N GLU A 197 5.48 21.56 -6.13
CA GLU A 197 4.01 21.57 -6.17
C GLU A 197 3.39 21.32 -4.78
N LEU A 198 2.15 21.80 -4.62
CA LEU A 198 1.31 21.47 -3.46
C LEU A 198 0.58 20.16 -3.72
N VAL A 199 0.52 19.32 -2.69
CA VAL A 199 -0.24 18.09 -2.71
C VAL A 199 -1.25 18.08 -1.58
N GLY A 200 -2.43 17.53 -1.86
CA GLY A 200 -3.45 17.23 -0.86
C GLY A 200 -3.37 15.78 -0.40
N GLN A 201 -4.01 15.49 0.72
CA GLN A 201 -4.18 14.11 1.16
C GLN A 201 -4.96 13.30 0.11
N GLY A 202 -4.48 12.09 -0.21
CA GLY A 202 -5.07 11.21 -1.23
C GLY A 202 -4.68 11.55 -2.68
N GLN A 203 -3.95 12.63 -2.93
CA GLN A 203 -3.47 12.94 -4.28
C GLN A 203 -2.33 12.00 -4.70
N SER A 204 -2.45 11.43 -5.89
CA SER A 204 -1.45 10.51 -6.45
C SER A 204 -0.23 11.28 -6.95
N PHE A 205 0.96 10.72 -6.70
CA PHE A 205 2.26 11.19 -7.20
C PHE A 205 2.66 10.50 -8.49
N CYS A 206 2.51 9.17 -8.50
CA CYS A 206 2.94 8.34 -9.61
C CYS A 206 2.14 7.03 -9.63
N ARG A 207 2.27 6.34 -10.75
CA ARG A 207 1.80 4.99 -10.96
C ARG A 207 3.00 4.07 -11.15
N ILE A 208 3.07 3.00 -10.35
CA ILE A 208 4.17 2.04 -10.33
C ILE A 208 3.60 0.65 -10.61
N ALA A 209 4.30 -0.16 -11.43
CA ALA A 209 3.91 -1.54 -11.68
C ALA A 209 5.10 -2.49 -11.54
N ASP A 210 4.85 -3.68 -11.02
CA ASP A 210 5.80 -4.79 -11.11
C ASP A 210 5.77 -5.35 -12.54
N VAL A 211 6.86 -5.12 -13.26
CA VAL A 211 7.02 -5.58 -14.64
C VAL A 211 7.87 -6.85 -14.76
N SER A 212 8.22 -7.50 -13.65
CA SER A 212 8.93 -8.78 -13.66
C SER A 212 8.09 -9.93 -14.22
N SER A 213 6.77 -9.80 -14.13
CA SER A 213 5.81 -10.62 -14.82
C SER A 213 4.64 -9.77 -15.30
N LEU A 214 4.11 -10.06 -16.47
CA LEU A 214 2.95 -9.38 -17.02
C LEU A 214 1.78 -10.35 -17.17
N ASN A 215 0.57 -9.81 -17.12
CA ASN A 215 -0.65 -10.57 -17.38
C ASN A 215 -1.08 -10.33 -18.84
N LEU A 216 -1.06 -11.36 -19.66
CA LEU A 216 -1.69 -11.31 -20.97
C LEU A 216 -3.19 -11.52 -20.79
N ARG A 217 -3.98 -10.47 -20.97
CA ARG A 217 -5.43 -10.53 -20.95
C ARG A 217 -5.96 -10.89 -22.32
N VAL A 218 -6.43 -12.11 -22.47
CA VAL A 218 -7.00 -12.66 -23.71
C VAL A 218 -8.48 -12.88 -23.55
N TYR A 219 -9.16 -13.02 -24.70
CA TYR A 219 -10.60 -13.24 -24.76
C TYR A 219 -10.88 -14.56 -25.46
N VAL A 220 -11.58 -15.45 -24.74
CA VAL A 220 -11.95 -16.78 -25.22
C VAL A 220 -13.46 -16.87 -25.41
N SER A 221 -13.90 -17.68 -26.34
CA SER A 221 -15.32 -17.95 -26.56
C SER A 221 -15.86 -18.96 -25.54
N GLY A 222 -17.20 -19.00 -25.37
CA GLY A 222 -17.84 -19.89 -24.39
C GLY A 222 -17.63 -21.39 -24.66
N ASP A 223 -17.38 -21.76 -25.90
CA ASP A 223 -17.07 -23.15 -26.32
C ASP A 223 -15.63 -23.56 -25.97
N GLN A 224 -14.70 -22.60 -25.89
CA GLN A 224 -13.32 -22.83 -25.48
C GLN A 224 -13.15 -22.91 -23.95
N LEU A 225 -14.05 -22.28 -23.18
CA LEU A 225 -13.96 -22.15 -21.72
C LEU A 225 -13.84 -23.50 -20.97
N PRO A 226 -14.55 -24.59 -21.34
CA PRO A 226 -14.42 -25.88 -20.65
C PRO A 226 -13.02 -26.50 -20.74
N HIS A 227 -12.21 -26.09 -21.72
CA HIS A 227 -10.85 -26.60 -21.94
C HIS A 227 -9.79 -25.82 -21.13
N LEU A 228 -10.19 -24.74 -20.41
CA LEU A 228 -9.30 -23.88 -19.65
C LEU A 228 -9.49 -24.10 -18.16
N LYS A 229 -8.35 -24.21 -17.44
CA LYS A 229 -8.33 -24.30 -15.98
C LYS A 229 -7.30 -23.35 -15.41
N ILE A 230 -7.61 -22.77 -14.25
CA ILE A 230 -6.64 -21.99 -13.49
C ILE A 230 -5.46 -22.89 -13.14
N GLY A 231 -4.23 -22.36 -13.32
CA GLY A 231 -2.98 -23.11 -13.15
C GLY A 231 -2.51 -23.87 -14.41
N GLN A 232 -3.31 -23.91 -15.48
CA GLN A 232 -2.93 -24.55 -16.73
C GLN A 232 -1.82 -23.77 -17.43
N LYS A 233 -0.82 -24.48 -17.95
CA LYS A 233 0.22 -23.90 -18.81
C LYS A 233 -0.30 -23.73 -20.22
N VAL A 234 0.03 -22.60 -20.84
CA VAL A 234 -0.29 -22.27 -22.20
C VAL A 234 0.95 -21.73 -22.92
N LYS A 235 1.00 -21.88 -24.24
CA LYS A 235 2.00 -21.22 -25.07
C LYS A 235 1.53 -19.81 -25.35
N VAL A 236 2.38 -18.83 -25.06
CA VAL A 236 2.16 -17.42 -25.37
C VAL A 236 3.04 -17.09 -26.55
N ILE A 237 2.46 -16.50 -27.57
CA ILE A 237 3.12 -16.13 -28.83
C ILE A 237 3.09 -14.61 -28.91
N ILE A 238 4.25 -14.02 -29.15
CA ILE A 238 4.45 -12.58 -29.33
C ILE A 238 5.21 -12.32 -30.61
N ASP A 239 5.00 -11.15 -31.21
CA ASP A 239 5.78 -10.70 -32.35
C ASP A 239 7.19 -10.33 -31.89
N ASP A 240 8.22 -11.03 -32.39
CA ASP A 240 9.62 -10.73 -32.15
C ASP A 240 10.16 -9.79 -33.23
N THR A 241 9.83 -10.09 -34.49
CA THR A 241 10.14 -9.26 -35.68
C THR A 241 8.93 -9.33 -36.62
N ALA A 242 8.94 -8.48 -37.67
CA ALA A 242 7.89 -8.47 -38.68
C ALA A 242 7.58 -9.86 -39.32
N THR A 243 8.49 -10.83 -39.16
CA THR A 243 8.36 -12.16 -39.78
C THR A 243 8.61 -13.33 -38.85
N LYS A 244 8.94 -13.08 -37.56
CA LYS A 244 9.25 -14.12 -36.59
C LYS A 244 8.48 -13.88 -35.29
N ASN A 245 7.90 -14.95 -34.76
CA ASN A 245 7.22 -14.98 -33.48
C ASN A 245 8.13 -15.60 -32.44
N LYS A 246 8.14 -15.03 -31.22
CA LYS A 246 8.76 -15.62 -30.02
C LYS A 246 7.67 -16.34 -29.23
N THR A 247 7.98 -17.56 -28.79
CA THR A 247 7.08 -18.34 -27.95
C THR A 247 7.60 -18.35 -26.52
N MET A 248 6.71 -18.08 -25.56
CA MET A 248 6.97 -18.09 -24.12
C MET A 248 5.97 -19.02 -23.44
N GLU A 249 6.30 -19.49 -22.23
CA GLU A 249 5.33 -20.19 -21.37
C GLU A 249 4.56 -19.18 -20.52
N GLY A 250 3.24 -19.35 -20.46
CA GLY A 250 2.39 -18.64 -19.54
C GLY A 250 1.54 -19.60 -18.71
N THR A 251 1.03 -19.11 -17.58
CA THR A 251 0.13 -19.86 -16.70
C THR A 251 -1.17 -19.12 -16.55
N VAL A 252 -2.30 -19.78 -16.77
CA VAL A 252 -3.63 -19.20 -16.55
C VAL A 252 -3.77 -18.87 -15.08
N SER A 253 -3.88 -17.56 -14.77
CA SER A 253 -3.96 -17.04 -13.40
C SER A 253 -5.38 -16.69 -12.97
N TRP A 254 -6.25 -16.38 -13.94
CA TRP A 254 -7.62 -15.97 -13.66
C TRP A 254 -8.50 -16.16 -14.89
N ILE A 255 -9.78 -16.50 -14.66
CA ILE A 255 -10.82 -16.62 -15.67
C ILE A 255 -12.02 -15.82 -15.17
N ALA A 256 -12.58 -14.97 -16.03
CA ALA A 256 -13.76 -14.18 -15.70
C ALA A 256 -14.97 -15.08 -15.39
N SER A 257 -15.72 -14.76 -14.34
CA SER A 257 -16.97 -15.43 -13.97
C SER A 257 -18.16 -14.97 -14.83
N GLU A 258 -18.02 -13.79 -15.46
CA GLU A 258 -19.06 -13.18 -16.28
C GLU A 258 -18.54 -12.95 -17.70
N ALA A 259 -19.43 -13.09 -18.68
CA ALA A 259 -19.12 -12.81 -20.06
C ALA A 259 -19.07 -11.30 -20.30
N GLU A 260 -18.10 -10.85 -21.05
CA GLU A 260 -17.91 -9.46 -21.50
C GLU A 260 -18.22 -9.34 -23.00
N PHE A 261 -18.58 -8.15 -23.44
CA PHE A 261 -18.60 -7.87 -24.87
C PHE A 261 -17.15 -7.69 -25.36
N THR A 262 -16.85 -8.24 -26.55
CA THR A 262 -15.52 -8.07 -27.15
C THR A 262 -15.10 -6.59 -27.16
N PRO A 263 -13.88 -6.25 -26.65
CA PRO A 263 -13.41 -4.87 -26.69
C PRO A 263 -13.36 -4.38 -28.14
N LYS A 264 -13.74 -3.13 -28.33
CA LYS A 264 -13.82 -2.46 -29.62
C LYS A 264 -12.58 -2.68 -30.49
N ILE A 265 -12.67 -3.50 -31.53
CA ILE A 265 -12.03 -3.35 -32.83
C ILE A 265 -12.60 -4.46 -33.74
N ILE A 266 -13.93 -4.49 -33.95
CA ILE A 266 -14.50 -5.43 -34.88
C ILE A 266 -15.41 -4.69 -35.85
N GLN A 267 -15.01 -4.72 -37.14
CA GLN A 267 -15.66 -3.96 -38.21
C GLN A 267 -16.86 -4.67 -38.86
N THR A 268 -17.18 -5.91 -38.47
CA THR A 268 -18.27 -6.68 -39.07
C THR A 268 -19.48 -6.82 -38.14
N LYS A 269 -20.68 -6.79 -38.75
CA LYS A 269 -21.97 -6.82 -38.03
C LYS A 269 -22.21 -8.16 -37.31
N VAL A 270 -21.57 -9.24 -37.74
CA VAL A 270 -21.71 -10.62 -37.23
C VAL A 270 -20.85 -10.84 -35.97
N GLU A 271 -19.73 -10.14 -35.83
CA GLU A 271 -18.80 -10.29 -34.69
C GLU A 271 -19.13 -9.41 -33.48
N ARG A 272 -20.05 -8.44 -33.61
CA ARG A 272 -20.47 -7.53 -32.54
C ARG A 272 -21.27 -8.17 -31.40
N VAL A 273 -21.66 -9.42 -31.52
CA VAL A 273 -22.64 -10.08 -30.63
C VAL A 273 -22.07 -11.33 -29.94
N LYS A 274 -20.78 -11.64 -30.11
CA LYS A 274 -20.19 -12.77 -29.40
C LYS A 274 -19.79 -12.36 -27.98
N LEU A 275 -20.43 -12.97 -27.01
CA LEU A 275 -20.01 -12.92 -25.61
C LEU A 275 -18.69 -13.71 -25.48
N VAL A 276 -17.71 -13.12 -24.84
CA VAL A 276 -16.39 -13.69 -24.60
C VAL A 276 -16.06 -13.64 -23.10
N TYR A 277 -15.18 -14.50 -22.67
CA TYR A 277 -14.69 -14.50 -21.29
C TYR A 277 -13.25 -14.02 -21.28
N ALA A 278 -12.96 -13.05 -20.41
CA ALA A 278 -11.60 -12.60 -20.19
C ALA A 278 -10.81 -13.65 -19.41
N VAL A 279 -9.60 -13.92 -19.84
CA VAL A 279 -8.65 -14.84 -19.20
C VAL A 279 -7.33 -14.12 -19.02
N LYS A 280 -6.78 -14.14 -17.80
CA LYS A 280 -5.43 -13.62 -17.55
C LYS A 280 -4.44 -14.77 -17.52
N VAL A 281 -3.41 -14.63 -18.31
CA VAL A 281 -2.27 -15.54 -18.37
C VAL A 281 -1.05 -14.81 -17.86
N ARG A 282 -0.49 -15.27 -16.75
CA ARG A 282 0.75 -14.71 -16.19
C ARG A 282 1.95 -15.21 -16.96
N VAL A 283 2.78 -14.28 -17.43
CA VAL A 283 3.96 -14.54 -18.23
C VAL A 283 5.18 -13.88 -17.56
N PRO A 284 6.23 -14.64 -17.21
CA PRO A 284 7.48 -14.06 -16.74
C PRO A 284 8.07 -13.13 -17.81
N ASN A 285 8.56 -11.97 -17.43
CA ASN A 285 9.10 -10.97 -18.36
C ASN A 285 10.62 -10.93 -18.26
N ASP A 286 11.29 -11.21 -19.35
CA ASP A 286 12.74 -11.07 -19.51
C ASP A 286 13.17 -9.66 -19.95
N GLY A 287 12.25 -8.68 -19.96
CA GLY A 287 12.44 -7.31 -20.42
C GLY A 287 11.93 -7.07 -21.85
N SER A 288 11.59 -8.12 -22.59
CA SER A 288 11.06 -8.02 -23.95
C SER A 288 9.58 -7.64 -24.01
N LEU A 289 8.80 -7.97 -22.97
CA LEU A 289 7.39 -7.64 -22.90
C LEU A 289 7.17 -6.21 -22.43
N LYS A 290 6.21 -5.54 -23.05
CA LYS A 290 5.76 -4.19 -22.69
C LYS A 290 4.25 -4.17 -22.44
N ILE A 291 3.81 -3.29 -21.55
CA ILE A 291 2.38 -3.05 -21.29
C ILE A 291 1.73 -2.54 -22.58
N GLY A 292 0.55 -3.08 -22.91
CA GLY A 292 -0.17 -2.77 -24.15
C GLY A 292 0.31 -3.55 -25.39
N MET A 293 1.40 -4.32 -25.29
CA MET A 293 1.88 -5.16 -26.39
C MET A 293 0.84 -6.25 -26.70
N PRO A 294 0.53 -6.53 -27.98
CA PRO A 294 -0.35 -7.62 -28.35
C PRO A 294 0.33 -8.98 -28.09
N GLY A 295 -0.49 -9.98 -27.79
CA GLY A 295 -0.05 -11.35 -27.62
C GLY A 295 -1.17 -12.33 -27.91
N GLU A 296 -0.78 -13.54 -28.20
CA GLU A 296 -1.67 -14.64 -28.55
C GLU A 296 -1.42 -15.83 -27.62
N ILE A 297 -2.42 -16.65 -27.39
CA ILE A 297 -2.21 -17.91 -26.69
C ILE A 297 -2.59 -19.11 -27.55
N LYS A 298 -1.91 -20.20 -27.27
CA LYS A 298 -2.24 -21.51 -27.80
C LYS A 298 -2.33 -22.50 -26.63
N PHE A 299 -3.43 -23.23 -26.59
CA PHE A 299 -3.63 -24.26 -25.55
C PHE A 299 -2.62 -25.39 -25.79
N ILE A 300 -2.13 -25.96 -24.69
CA ILE A 300 -1.29 -27.15 -24.70
C ILE A 300 -2.23 -28.32 -24.36
N ASP A 301 -2.40 -29.22 -25.34
CA ASP A 301 -3.18 -30.46 -25.16
C ASP A 301 -2.54 -31.36 -24.08
#